data_48762b3bb1867f263f43394b0de6b493
#
_entry.id   48762b3bb1867f263f43394b0de6b493
#
_cell.length_a   1.000
_cell.length_b   1.000
_cell.length_c   1.000
_cell.angle_alpha   90.00
_cell.angle_beta   90.00
_cell.angle_gamma   90.00
#
_symmetry.space_group_name_H-M   'P 1'
#
loop_
_entity.id
_entity.type
_entity.pdbx_description
1 polymer ?
#
loop_
_entity_poly.entity_id
_entity_poly.type
_entity_poly.pdbx_seq_one_letter_code
_entity_poly.pdbx_strand_id
1 'polypeptide(L)'
;MAAPLFTIFTPSYNRAHTLSRVYESIAAQTFRDFEWVVVDDGSTDNTAELVGAWAREADFPIRYFHQPNGHKKTAFNRGVREARGELFLCWDSDDTAPSDALQIFRDRWFAIPKVDRDAYVGVTGLCIDEAGAIVGDRYPTSPYDSDTLSSTLGDGIGGEKWGFQRLAVLRDFPFPEFIQGLVGEGLIWNAIARKYRTRYVNDVVRIYHVEPDSLIHSQKTVAKMRGVAEGQCYAAAAFLDHDWRWFAKAPVDVAKIAANHTRFAWHLRRSGRSVRHPPQTFAGWALKLLAWPVGIAAFAYDELGSVRS
;
A
#
# COMPACT_ATOMS: atom_id res chain seq x y z
N MET A 1 -3.78 20.57 -22.85
CA MET A 1 -4.52 20.73 -21.59
C MET A 1 -3.49 20.83 -20.46
N ALA A 2 -3.74 21.62 -19.42
CA ALA A 2 -2.91 21.63 -18.23
C ALA A 2 -2.93 20.25 -17.57
N ALA A 3 -1.86 19.92 -16.83
CA ALA A 3 -1.84 18.69 -16.04
C ALA A 3 -2.87 18.81 -14.90
N PRO A 4 -3.66 17.77 -14.60
CA PRO A 4 -4.62 17.81 -13.50
C PRO A 4 -3.91 17.83 -12.15
N LEU A 5 -4.62 18.25 -11.09
CA LEU A 5 -4.07 18.19 -9.74
C LEU A 5 -3.89 16.73 -9.30
N PHE A 6 -4.92 15.89 -9.46
CA PHE A 6 -4.84 14.48 -9.07
C PHE A 6 -4.76 13.55 -10.27
N THR A 7 -3.93 12.52 -10.16
CA THR A 7 -4.14 11.24 -10.85
C THR A 7 -4.73 10.26 -9.84
N ILE A 8 -5.99 9.88 -10.05
CA ILE A 8 -6.57 8.71 -9.39
C ILE A 8 -6.07 7.49 -10.15
N PHE A 9 -5.49 6.53 -9.44
CA PHE A 9 -4.93 5.31 -10.01
C PHE A 9 -5.64 4.09 -9.44
N THR A 10 -6.12 3.21 -10.29
CA THR A 10 -6.75 1.94 -9.87
C THR A 10 -6.01 0.75 -10.50
N PRO A 11 -5.31 -0.08 -9.71
CA PRO A 11 -4.85 -1.38 -10.17
C PRO A 11 -6.03 -2.36 -10.23
N SER A 12 -6.20 -3.08 -11.32
CA SER A 12 -7.27 -4.05 -11.49
C SER A 12 -6.76 -5.39 -11.98
N TYR A 13 -7.32 -6.48 -11.45
CA TYR A 13 -7.12 -7.84 -11.95
C TYR A 13 -8.36 -8.69 -11.66
N ASN A 14 -9.15 -8.98 -12.70
CA ASN A 14 -10.43 -9.70 -12.60
C ASN A 14 -11.40 -9.06 -11.58
N ARG A 15 -11.59 -7.74 -11.68
CA ARG A 15 -12.40 -6.93 -10.76
C ARG A 15 -13.59 -6.24 -11.41
N ALA A 16 -14.04 -6.70 -12.59
CA ALA A 16 -15.19 -6.12 -13.29
C ALA A 16 -16.43 -6.01 -12.38
N HIS A 17 -16.61 -6.96 -11.48
CA HIS A 17 -17.77 -7.01 -10.56
C HIS A 17 -17.76 -5.92 -9.47
N THR A 18 -16.60 -5.33 -9.14
CA THR A 18 -16.46 -4.26 -8.13
C THR A 18 -16.17 -2.89 -8.74
N LEU A 19 -15.61 -2.85 -9.95
CA LEU A 19 -15.17 -1.59 -10.58
C LEU A 19 -16.32 -0.61 -10.85
N SER A 20 -17.56 -1.07 -11.04
CA SER A 20 -18.71 -0.18 -11.26
C SER A 20 -18.94 0.75 -10.08
N ARG A 21 -18.87 0.25 -8.83
CA ARG A 21 -19.01 1.10 -7.65
C ARG A 21 -17.83 2.07 -7.48
N VAL A 22 -16.62 1.67 -7.91
CA VAL A 22 -15.45 2.56 -7.93
C VAL A 22 -15.65 3.70 -8.91
N TYR A 23 -16.11 3.38 -10.14
CA TYR A 23 -16.45 4.39 -11.15
C TYR A 23 -17.49 5.38 -10.63
N GLU A 24 -18.60 4.89 -10.07
CA GLU A 24 -19.67 5.72 -9.52
C GLU A 24 -19.14 6.62 -8.39
N SER A 25 -18.29 6.10 -7.51
CA SER A 25 -17.69 6.85 -6.42
C SER A 25 -16.72 7.94 -6.91
N ILE A 26 -15.96 7.68 -7.98
CA ILE A 26 -15.08 8.67 -8.61
C ILE A 26 -15.91 9.72 -9.37
N ALA A 27 -16.93 9.30 -10.10
CA ALA A 27 -17.84 10.20 -10.83
C ALA A 27 -18.59 11.16 -9.90
N ALA A 28 -18.91 10.70 -8.68
CA ALA A 28 -19.60 11.50 -7.66
C ALA A 28 -18.70 12.53 -6.95
N GLN A 29 -17.38 12.55 -7.20
CA GLN A 29 -16.47 13.48 -6.53
C GLN A 29 -16.80 14.94 -6.90
N THR A 30 -16.89 15.81 -5.88
CA THR A 30 -17.20 17.24 -6.06
C THR A 30 -16.03 18.03 -6.64
N PHE A 31 -14.79 17.65 -6.33
CA PHE A 31 -13.61 18.23 -6.93
C PHE A 31 -13.29 17.54 -8.25
N ARG A 32 -13.14 18.32 -9.35
CA ARG A 32 -13.11 17.78 -10.73
C ARG A 32 -11.77 17.87 -11.45
N ASP A 33 -10.73 18.46 -10.83
CA ASP A 33 -9.40 18.59 -11.45
C ASP A 33 -8.58 17.30 -11.24
N PHE A 34 -9.01 16.23 -11.89
CA PHE A 34 -8.36 14.91 -11.84
C PHE A 34 -8.45 14.16 -13.17
N GLU A 35 -7.59 13.19 -13.37
CA GLU A 35 -7.71 12.10 -14.34
C GLU A 35 -7.85 10.76 -13.59
N TRP A 36 -8.48 9.76 -14.21
CA TRP A 36 -8.50 8.39 -13.72
C TRP A 36 -7.66 7.48 -14.61
N VAL A 37 -6.64 6.85 -14.03
CA VAL A 37 -5.74 5.89 -14.68
C VAL A 37 -6.04 4.49 -14.15
N VAL A 38 -6.53 3.60 -15.00
CA VAL A 38 -6.75 2.19 -14.69
C VAL A 38 -5.65 1.37 -15.32
N VAL A 39 -4.91 0.63 -14.50
CA VAL A 39 -3.94 -0.36 -14.98
C VAL A 39 -4.49 -1.76 -14.71
N ASP A 40 -4.84 -2.43 -15.78
CA ASP A 40 -5.32 -3.80 -15.79
C ASP A 40 -4.12 -4.75 -15.87
N ASP A 41 -3.91 -5.50 -14.81
CA ASP A 41 -2.78 -6.41 -14.61
C ASP A 41 -3.08 -7.81 -15.20
N GLY A 42 -3.67 -7.87 -16.39
CA GLY A 42 -3.91 -9.11 -17.15
C GLY A 42 -5.26 -9.76 -16.86
N SER A 43 -6.33 -8.98 -16.69
CA SER A 43 -7.68 -9.51 -16.51
C SER A 43 -8.14 -10.34 -17.69
N THR A 44 -8.96 -11.35 -17.39
CA THR A 44 -9.62 -12.23 -18.37
C THR A 44 -11.16 -12.07 -18.36
N ASP A 45 -11.67 -11.23 -17.45
CA ASP A 45 -13.07 -10.84 -17.39
C ASP A 45 -13.35 -9.63 -18.28
N ASN A 46 -14.55 -9.04 -18.18
CA ASN A 46 -14.95 -7.90 -19.00
C ASN A 46 -14.46 -6.53 -18.50
N THR A 47 -13.39 -6.48 -17.69
CA THR A 47 -12.79 -5.23 -17.17
C THR A 47 -12.47 -4.23 -18.29
N ALA A 48 -11.84 -4.67 -19.38
CA ALA A 48 -11.45 -3.81 -20.50
C ALA A 48 -12.66 -3.16 -21.18
N GLU A 49 -13.73 -3.92 -21.40
CA GLU A 49 -14.96 -3.46 -22.02
C GLU A 49 -15.66 -2.40 -21.17
N LEU A 50 -15.76 -2.65 -19.86
CA LEU A 50 -16.38 -1.72 -18.90
C LEU A 50 -15.63 -0.38 -18.87
N VAL A 51 -14.31 -0.41 -18.65
CA VAL A 51 -13.51 0.82 -18.59
C VAL A 51 -13.52 1.54 -19.93
N GLY A 52 -13.50 0.81 -21.05
CA GLY A 52 -13.61 1.38 -22.38
C GLY A 52 -14.97 2.06 -22.65
N ALA A 53 -16.08 1.57 -22.09
CA ALA A 53 -17.39 2.22 -22.15
C ALA A 53 -17.37 3.53 -21.35
N TRP A 54 -16.94 3.49 -20.08
CA TRP A 54 -16.87 4.68 -19.24
C TRP A 54 -15.94 5.77 -19.81
N ALA A 55 -14.84 5.38 -20.44
CA ALA A 55 -13.91 6.34 -21.06
C ALA A 55 -14.55 7.14 -22.22
N ARG A 56 -15.64 6.64 -22.81
CA ARG A 56 -16.41 7.36 -23.86
C ARG A 56 -17.53 8.24 -23.30
N GLU A 57 -18.03 7.93 -22.11
CA GLU A 57 -19.25 8.53 -21.53
C GLU A 57 -18.95 9.51 -20.40
N ALA A 58 -17.83 9.33 -19.69
CA ALA A 58 -17.49 10.16 -18.53
C ALA A 58 -17.17 11.60 -18.94
N ASP A 59 -17.48 12.53 -18.04
CA ASP A 59 -17.16 13.97 -18.16
C ASP A 59 -15.77 14.33 -17.61
N PHE A 60 -14.96 13.31 -17.31
CA PHE A 60 -13.57 13.43 -16.87
C PHE A 60 -12.65 12.45 -17.62
N PRO A 61 -11.35 12.72 -17.74
CA PRO A 61 -10.43 11.86 -18.46
C PRO A 61 -10.26 10.50 -17.80
N ILE A 62 -10.49 9.41 -18.54
CA ILE A 62 -10.19 8.03 -18.15
C ILE A 62 -9.15 7.46 -19.12
N ARG A 63 -8.09 6.87 -18.57
CA ARG A 63 -7.02 6.23 -19.35
C ARG A 63 -6.84 4.80 -18.88
N TYR A 64 -6.97 3.86 -19.81
CA TYR A 64 -6.83 2.44 -19.56
C TYR A 64 -5.54 1.88 -20.14
N PHE A 65 -4.85 1.07 -19.35
CA PHE A 65 -3.63 0.39 -19.75
C PHE A 65 -3.70 -1.08 -19.34
N HIS A 66 -3.56 -1.97 -20.31
CA HIS A 66 -3.44 -3.40 -20.05
C HIS A 66 -1.97 -3.81 -20.03
N GLN A 67 -1.62 -4.78 -19.20
CA GLN A 67 -0.30 -5.41 -19.12
C GLN A 67 -0.41 -6.89 -18.75
N PRO A 68 0.60 -7.72 -19.07
CA PRO A 68 0.70 -9.07 -18.52
C PRO A 68 0.75 -9.01 -16.98
N ASN A 69 0.10 -9.98 -16.30
CA ASN A 69 0.05 -9.99 -14.84
C ASN A 69 1.45 -10.01 -14.21
N GLY A 70 1.74 -9.01 -13.41
CA GLY A 70 2.98 -8.83 -12.67
C GLY A 70 2.76 -8.49 -11.20
N HIS A 71 1.55 -8.66 -10.70
CA HIS A 71 1.06 -8.26 -9.38
C HIS A 71 0.93 -6.73 -9.19
N LYS A 72 0.20 -6.33 -8.14
CA LYS A 72 -0.10 -4.91 -7.81
C LYS A 72 1.12 -3.99 -7.91
N LYS A 73 2.32 -4.46 -7.55
CA LYS A 73 3.56 -3.67 -7.60
C LYS A 73 3.93 -3.17 -9.00
N THR A 74 3.79 -4.02 -10.03
CA THR A 74 4.10 -3.64 -11.41
C THR A 74 3.03 -2.72 -11.99
N ALA A 75 1.76 -2.99 -11.66
CA ALA A 75 0.64 -2.10 -12.00
C ALA A 75 0.81 -0.73 -11.34
N PHE A 76 1.22 -0.68 -10.07
CA PHE A 76 1.48 0.57 -9.35
C PHE A 76 2.61 1.38 -10.02
N ASN A 77 3.76 0.75 -10.28
CA ASN A 77 4.88 1.42 -10.96
C ASN A 77 4.47 1.93 -12.35
N ARG A 78 3.65 1.16 -13.08
CA ARG A 78 3.11 1.61 -14.36
C ARG A 78 2.17 2.80 -14.17
N GLY A 79 1.27 2.75 -13.19
CA GLY A 79 0.40 3.87 -12.86
C GLY A 79 1.19 5.15 -12.57
N VAL A 80 2.28 5.06 -11.80
CA VAL A 80 3.18 6.18 -11.52
C VAL A 80 3.86 6.72 -12.78
N ARG A 81 4.27 5.84 -13.71
CA ARG A 81 4.86 6.26 -15.01
C ARG A 81 3.84 6.98 -15.90
N GLU A 82 2.61 6.48 -15.94
CA GLU A 82 1.54 6.99 -16.79
C GLU A 82 0.85 8.24 -16.22
N ALA A 83 0.94 8.47 -14.91
CA ALA A 83 0.30 9.58 -14.22
C ALA A 83 0.80 10.94 -14.71
N ARG A 84 -0.15 11.91 -14.82
CA ARG A 84 0.08 13.29 -15.26
C ARG A 84 -0.18 14.32 -14.17
N GLY A 85 -0.92 13.95 -13.11
CA GLY A 85 -1.23 14.81 -11.99
C GLY A 85 -0.03 15.11 -11.10
N GLU A 86 -0.11 16.17 -10.32
CA GLU A 86 0.88 16.47 -9.29
C GLU A 86 0.81 15.48 -8.13
N LEU A 87 -0.42 15.09 -7.77
CA LEU A 87 -0.77 14.24 -6.64
C LEU A 87 -1.31 12.91 -7.15
N PHE A 88 -0.77 11.80 -6.63
CA PHE A 88 -1.13 10.45 -7.02
C PHE A 88 -1.91 9.77 -5.90
N LEU A 89 -3.16 9.37 -6.18
CA LEU A 89 -4.04 8.70 -5.24
C LEU A 89 -4.33 7.29 -5.72
N CYS A 90 -3.78 6.28 -5.01
CA CYS A 90 -4.12 4.90 -5.27
C CYS A 90 -5.52 4.60 -4.70
N TRP A 91 -6.46 4.31 -5.59
CA TRP A 91 -7.84 3.93 -5.27
C TRP A 91 -8.03 2.47 -5.65
N ASP A 92 -8.16 1.63 -4.65
CA ASP A 92 -8.28 0.19 -4.87
C ASP A 92 -9.57 -0.16 -5.64
N SER A 93 -9.55 -1.28 -6.36
CA SER A 93 -10.60 -1.70 -7.29
C SER A 93 -11.90 -2.17 -6.62
N ASP A 94 -11.98 -2.11 -5.31
CA ASP A 94 -13.08 -2.59 -4.47
C ASP A 94 -13.58 -1.60 -3.41
N ASP A 95 -13.01 -0.40 -3.31
CA ASP A 95 -13.37 0.59 -2.29
C ASP A 95 -14.08 1.81 -2.87
N THR A 96 -14.75 2.54 -1.99
CA THR A 96 -15.42 3.81 -2.31
C THR A 96 -14.95 4.94 -1.41
N ALA A 97 -15.38 6.16 -1.67
CA ALA A 97 -15.07 7.32 -0.85
C ALA A 97 -16.28 8.27 -0.76
N PRO A 98 -16.36 9.08 0.30
CA PRO A 98 -17.26 10.22 0.36
C PRO A 98 -17.09 11.13 -0.87
N SER A 99 -18.16 11.73 -1.36
CA SER A 99 -18.14 12.57 -2.56
C SER A 99 -17.24 13.82 -2.47
N ASP A 100 -16.86 14.21 -1.27
CA ASP A 100 -15.99 15.34 -0.98
C ASP A 100 -14.54 14.93 -0.63
N ALA A 101 -14.18 13.65 -0.76
CA ALA A 101 -12.86 13.15 -0.38
C ALA A 101 -11.70 13.86 -1.10
N LEU A 102 -11.81 14.08 -2.42
CA LEU A 102 -10.81 14.82 -3.18
C LEU A 102 -10.75 16.31 -2.77
N GLN A 103 -11.89 16.91 -2.45
CA GLN A 103 -11.95 18.29 -1.95
C GLN A 103 -11.25 18.40 -0.59
N ILE A 104 -11.51 17.46 0.33
CA ILE A 104 -10.83 17.38 1.63
C ILE A 104 -9.32 17.27 1.42
N PHE A 105 -8.86 16.34 0.59
CA PHE A 105 -7.44 16.17 0.31
C PHE A 105 -6.80 17.44 -0.25
N ARG A 106 -7.43 18.08 -1.22
CA ARG A 106 -6.97 19.34 -1.79
C ARG A 106 -6.84 20.42 -0.72
N ASP A 107 -7.85 20.61 0.11
CA ASP A 107 -7.87 21.68 1.12
C ASP A 107 -6.83 21.43 2.22
N ARG A 108 -6.67 20.18 2.66
CA ARG A 108 -5.63 19.81 3.64
C ARG A 108 -4.22 19.95 3.08
N TRP A 109 -4.02 19.65 1.80
CA TRP A 109 -2.74 19.86 1.11
C TRP A 109 -2.38 21.32 0.99
N PHE A 110 -3.30 22.15 0.52
CA PHE A 110 -3.05 23.57 0.34
C PHE A 110 -3.01 24.36 1.66
N ALA A 111 -3.49 23.80 2.75
CA ALA A 111 -3.29 24.33 4.10
C ALA A 111 -1.85 24.16 4.63
N ILE A 112 -1.01 23.32 3.99
CA ILE A 112 0.43 23.31 4.23
C ILE A 112 1.02 24.55 3.57
N PRO A 113 1.78 25.40 4.29
CA PRO A 113 2.45 26.55 3.68
C PRO A 113 3.29 26.12 2.48
N LYS A 114 3.26 26.89 1.40
CA LYS A 114 3.95 26.53 0.15
C LYS A 114 5.44 26.25 0.36
N VAL A 115 6.08 26.99 1.25
CA VAL A 115 7.51 26.88 1.56
C VAL A 115 7.87 25.57 2.26
N ASP A 116 6.88 24.92 2.92
CA ASP A 116 7.08 23.67 3.67
C ASP A 116 6.67 22.42 2.88
N ARG A 117 5.89 22.58 1.78
CA ARG A 117 5.30 21.43 1.03
C ARG A 117 6.34 20.46 0.53
N ASP A 118 7.54 20.92 0.22
CA ASP A 118 8.61 20.02 -0.26
C ASP A 118 9.08 19.01 0.79
N ALA A 119 8.85 19.29 2.08
CA ALA A 119 9.11 18.37 3.17
C ALA A 119 8.00 17.29 3.34
N TYR A 120 6.86 17.44 2.67
CA TYR A 120 5.74 16.50 2.79
C TYR A 120 5.59 15.66 1.54
N VAL A 121 5.26 14.36 1.74
CA VAL A 121 4.90 13.48 0.62
C VAL A 121 3.43 13.59 0.25
N GLY A 122 2.54 13.87 1.19
CA GLY A 122 1.10 13.92 0.93
C GLY A 122 0.24 14.10 2.18
N VAL A 123 -1.03 13.82 2.00
CA VAL A 123 -2.05 13.84 3.07
C VAL A 123 -2.71 12.47 3.16
N THR A 124 -2.96 12.02 4.40
CA THR A 124 -3.59 10.72 4.69
C THR A 124 -4.71 10.93 5.71
N GLY A 125 -5.88 10.36 5.44
CA GLY A 125 -7.06 10.43 6.29
C GLY A 125 -7.52 9.07 6.81
N LEU A 126 -8.69 9.06 7.45
CA LEU A 126 -9.28 7.88 8.06
C LEU A 126 -10.13 7.10 7.06
N CYS A 127 -10.19 5.79 7.29
CA CYS A 127 -11.12 4.88 6.63
C CYS A 127 -12.24 4.48 7.60
N ILE A 128 -13.44 4.30 7.08
CA ILE A 128 -14.56 3.68 7.79
C ILE A 128 -14.96 2.40 7.08
N ASP A 129 -15.62 1.50 7.78
CA ASP A 129 -16.32 0.37 7.18
C ASP A 129 -17.72 0.76 6.68
N GLU A 130 -18.45 -0.19 6.09
CA GLU A 130 -19.79 0.02 5.58
C GLU A 130 -20.82 0.36 6.68
N ALA A 131 -20.53 0.07 7.95
CA ALA A 131 -21.33 0.45 9.11
C ALA A 131 -20.99 1.86 9.63
N GLY A 132 -20.00 2.53 9.04
CA GLY A 132 -19.54 3.87 9.44
C GLY A 132 -18.56 3.86 10.63
N ALA A 133 -18.10 2.69 11.05
CA ALA A 133 -17.08 2.59 12.12
C ALA A 133 -15.67 2.83 11.56
N ILE A 134 -14.83 3.54 12.33
CA ILE A 134 -13.44 3.78 11.92
C ILE A 134 -12.67 2.47 11.94
N VAL A 135 -11.93 2.20 10.85
CA VAL A 135 -11.07 1.02 10.72
C VAL A 135 -9.69 1.34 11.29
N GLY A 136 -9.53 1.13 12.58
CA GLY A 136 -8.30 1.39 13.33
C GLY A 136 -8.37 2.65 14.21
N ASP A 137 -7.24 3.32 14.39
CA ASP A 137 -7.09 4.41 15.35
C ASP A 137 -7.25 5.79 14.72
N ARG A 138 -7.70 6.77 15.52
CA ARG A 138 -7.61 8.19 15.18
C ARG A 138 -6.20 8.72 15.45
N TYR A 139 -5.84 9.80 14.77
CA TYR A 139 -4.64 10.56 15.11
C TYR A 139 -4.89 11.43 16.36
N PRO A 140 -3.86 11.68 17.19
CA PRO A 140 -4.01 12.42 18.45
C PRO A 140 -4.47 13.86 18.24
N THR A 141 -4.13 14.44 17.09
CA THR A 141 -4.57 15.77 16.63
C THR A 141 -4.94 15.74 15.16
N SER A 142 -5.65 16.76 14.68
CA SER A 142 -5.92 16.91 13.24
C SER A 142 -5.79 18.41 12.87
N PRO A 143 -4.74 18.79 12.10
CA PRO A 143 -3.74 17.92 11.49
C PRO A 143 -2.72 17.34 12.48
N TYR A 144 -2.12 16.20 12.10
CA TYR A 144 -1.01 15.56 12.78
C TYR A 144 0.13 15.35 11.77
N ASP A 145 1.19 16.13 11.87
CA ASP A 145 2.30 16.13 10.93
C ASP A 145 3.42 15.21 11.42
N SER A 146 3.56 14.04 10.82
CA SER A 146 4.49 12.98 11.23
C SER A 146 5.02 12.23 9.99
N ASP A 147 5.52 11.05 10.18
CA ASP A 147 5.87 10.09 9.13
C ASP A 147 5.32 8.69 9.49
N THR A 148 5.32 7.76 8.53
CA THR A 148 4.75 6.43 8.72
C THR A 148 5.43 5.66 9.85
N LEU A 149 6.75 5.72 9.97
CA LEU A 149 7.48 4.99 11.01
C LEU A 149 7.19 5.56 12.40
N SER A 150 7.20 6.88 12.54
CA SER A 150 6.89 7.56 13.81
C SER A 150 5.44 7.31 14.23
N SER A 151 4.48 7.42 13.32
CA SER A 151 3.07 7.21 13.65
C SER A 151 2.76 5.75 13.99
N THR A 152 3.34 4.77 13.29
CA THR A 152 3.04 3.34 13.52
C THR A 152 3.86 2.74 14.65
N LEU A 153 5.19 2.92 14.64
CA LEU A 153 6.08 2.31 15.64
C LEU A 153 6.31 3.20 16.87
N GLY A 154 6.22 4.53 16.69
CA GLY A 154 6.38 5.49 17.78
C GLY A 154 5.12 5.66 18.60
N ASP A 155 4.01 5.95 17.94
CA ASP A 155 2.73 6.30 18.58
C ASP A 155 1.73 5.14 18.59
N GLY A 156 2.05 4.02 17.92
CA GLY A 156 1.22 2.81 17.89
C GLY A 156 -0.07 2.96 17.09
N ILE A 157 -0.17 3.96 16.20
CA ILE A 157 -1.37 4.22 15.42
C ILE A 157 -1.51 3.16 14.31
N GLY A 158 -2.55 2.36 14.41
CA GLY A 158 -2.84 1.25 13.50
C GLY A 158 -4.11 1.42 12.67
N GLY A 159 -4.43 0.38 11.90
CA GLY A 159 -5.62 0.27 11.06
C GLY A 159 -5.46 0.86 9.68
N GLU A 160 -6.55 0.77 8.89
CA GLU A 160 -6.56 1.24 7.51
C GLU A 160 -6.50 2.76 7.44
N LYS A 161 -5.64 3.25 6.58
CA LYS A 161 -5.43 4.67 6.31
C LYS A 161 -5.34 4.88 4.80
N TRP A 162 -5.85 5.99 4.31
CA TRP A 162 -5.85 6.26 2.88
C TRP A 162 -5.45 7.70 2.57
N GLY A 163 -4.65 7.85 1.52
CA GLY A 163 -4.15 9.17 1.16
C GLY A 163 -3.42 9.17 -0.16
N PHE A 164 -3.10 10.37 -0.61
CA PHE A 164 -2.31 10.59 -1.81
C PHE A 164 -0.86 10.90 -1.48
N GLN A 165 0.00 10.69 -2.46
CA GLN A 165 1.41 11.06 -2.43
C GLN A 165 1.75 11.98 -3.61
N ARG A 166 2.75 12.85 -3.45
CA ARG A 166 3.30 13.60 -4.58
C ARG A 166 3.88 12.63 -5.61
N LEU A 167 3.45 12.78 -6.86
CA LEU A 167 3.90 11.92 -7.95
C LEU A 167 5.43 11.99 -8.14
N ALA A 168 6.03 13.18 -7.98
CA ALA A 168 7.47 13.35 -8.09
C ALA A 168 8.23 12.48 -7.06
N VAL A 169 7.72 12.38 -5.82
CA VAL A 169 8.33 11.52 -4.80
C VAL A 169 8.19 10.04 -5.17
N LEU A 170 6.99 9.59 -5.59
CA LEU A 170 6.79 8.18 -5.95
C LEU A 170 7.70 7.70 -7.09
N ARG A 171 8.07 8.58 -8.02
CA ARG A 171 9.02 8.27 -9.10
C ARG A 171 10.42 7.91 -8.59
N ASP A 172 10.82 8.45 -7.45
CA ASP A 172 12.11 8.15 -6.80
C ASP A 172 12.08 6.87 -5.94
N PHE A 173 10.88 6.35 -5.65
CA PHE A 173 10.68 5.17 -4.79
C PHE A 173 9.83 4.08 -5.48
N PRO A 174 10.28 3.50 -6.60
CA PRO A 174 9.54 2.44 -7.28
C PRO A 174 9.53 1.15 -6.47
N PHE A 175 8.47 0.36 -6.62
CA PHE A 175 8.45 -1.02 -6.13
C PHE A 175 9.50 -1.87 -6.85
N PRO A 176 10.17 -2.81 -6.16
CA PRO A 176 11.15 -3.72 -6.77
C PRO A 176 10.45 -4.77 -7.63
N GLU A 177 10.39 -4.55 -8.95
CA GLU A 177 9.73 -5.46 -9.89
C GLU A 177 10.45 -6.81 -10.04
N PHE A 178 11.75 -6.87 -9.70
CA PHE A 178 12.56 -8.09 -9.75
C PHE A 178 12.20 -9.12 -8.66
N ILE A 179 11.46 -8.74 -7.62
CA ILE A 179 10.96 -9.64 -6.57
C ILE A 179 9.80 -10.45 -7.14
N GLN A 180 9.82 -11.76 -6.97
CA GLN A 180 8.70 -12.61 -7.38
C GLN A 180 7.55 -12.54 -6.37
N GLY A 181 6.31 -12.46 -6.87
CA GLY A 181 5.11 -12.42 -6.05
C GLY A 181 4.80 -11.05 -5.46
N LEU A 182 4.02 -11.04 -4.40
CA LEU A 182 3.55 -9.84 -3.73
C LEU A 182 4.68 -9.17 -2.93
N VAL A 183 4.77 -7.86 -3.03
CA VAL A 183 5.60 -7.00 -2.16
C VAL A 183 4.66 -6.08 -1.38
N GLY A 184 4.80 -6.08 -0.05
CA GLY A 184 3.99 -5.22 0.82
C GLY A 184 4.33 -3.74 0.63
N GLU A 185 3.32 -2.89 0.65
CA GLU A 185 3.45 -1.44 0.43
C GLU A 185 4.30 -0.75 1.50
N GLY A 186 4.33 -1.28 2.72
CA GLY A 186 5.16 -0.76 3.82
C GLY A 186 6.64 -0.64 3.47
N LEU A 187 7.15 -1.42 2.51
CA LEU A 187 8.52 -1.26 2.00
C LEU A 187 8.76 0.16 1.47
N ILE A 188 7.84 0.65 0.64
CA ILE A 188 7.96 1.96 0.00
C ILE A 188 7.60 3.07 0.98
N TRP A 189 6.53 2.88 1.78
CA TRP A 189 6.12 3.88 2.77
C TRP A 189 7.20 4.13 3.82
N ASN A 190 7.90 3.10 4.30
CA ASN A 190 9.03 3.25 5.21
C ASN A 190 10.23 3.96 4.55
N ALA A 191 10.51 3.65 3.27
CA ALA A 191 11.58 4.32 2.54
C ALA A 191 11.31 5.82 2.36
N ILE A 192 10.08 6.19 2.06
CA ILE A 192 9.62 7.57 1.94
C ILE A 192 9.65 8.27 3.32
N ALA A 193 9.18 7.60 4.38
CA ALA A 193 9.12 8.13 5.74
C ALA A 193 10.48 8.57 6.30
N ARG A 194 11.58 7.99 5.80
CA ARG A 194 12.94 8.42 6.17
C ARG A 194 13.32 9.80 5.65
N LYS A 195 12.58 10.35 4.68
CA LYS A 195 12.92 11.62 4.00
C LYS A 195 11.79 12.65 4.06
N TYR A 196 10.54 12.20 4.11
CA TYR A 196 9.36 13.05 3.97
C TYR A 196 8.39 12.85 5.12
N ARG A 197 7.71 13.93 5.47
CA ARG A 197 6.57 13.91 6.38
C ARG A 197 5.27 13.60 5.61
N THR A 198 4.28 13.15 6.34
CA THR A 198 2.89 13.02 5.90
C THR A 198 2.02 13.86 6.82
N ARG A 199 1.10 14.63 6.25
CA ARG A 199 0.03 15.25 7.02
C ARG A 199 -1.10 14.27 7.21
N TYR A 200 -1.32 13.86 8.43
CA TYR A 200 -2.42 12.99 8.81
C TYR A 200 -3.60 13.81 9.32
N VAL A 201 -4.82 13.42 8.94
CA VAL A 201 -6.05 14.12 9.31
C VAL A 201 -7.11 13.13 9.79
N ASN A 202 -7.99 13.58 10.69
CA ASN A 202 -9.09 12.77 11.20
C ASN A 202 -10.37 12.89 10.33
N ASP A 203 -10.23 13.45 9.13
CA ASP A 203 -11.31 13.43 8.13
C ASP A 203 -11.47 12.01 7.58
N VAL A 204 -12.73 11.58 7.41
CA VAL A 204 -13.06 10.31 6.75
C VAL A 204 -12.98 10.52 5.24
N VAL A 205 -12.13 9.74 4.58
CA VAL A 205 -11.85 9.91 3.15
C VAL A 205 -12.07 8.63 2.33
N ARG A 206 -12.25 7.46 2.98
CA ARG A 206 -12.47 6.17 2.31
C ARG A 206 -13.52 5.35 3.05
N ILE A 207 -14.33 4.62 2.31
CA ILE A 207 -15.21 3.57 2.78
C ILE A 207 -14.61 2.24 2.34
N TYR A 208 -14.16 1.48 3.33
CA TYR A 208 -13.51 0.18 3.12
C TYR A 208 -14.56 -0.92 3.00
N HIS A 209 -14.52 -1.67 1.92
CA HIS A 209 -15.39 -2.81 1.68
C HIS A 209 -14.66 -4.12 1.91
N VAL A 210 -15.31 -5.07 2.59
CA VAL A 210 -14.76 -6.40 2.82
C VAL A 210 -15.26 -7.36 1.76
N GLU A 211 -14.38 -7.70 0.82
CA GLU A 211 -14.70 -8.69 -0.22
C GLU A 211 -14.31 -10.11 0.22
N PRO A 212 -15.14 -11.14 -0.11
CA PRO A 212 -14.85 -12.53 0.24
C PRO A 212 -13.51 -13.03 -0.31
N ASP A 213 -13.08 -12.52 -1.46
CA ASP A 213 -11.84 -12.87 -2.14
C ASP A 213 -10.69 -11.87 -1.87
N SER A 214 -10.86 -11.00 -0.86
CA SER A 214 -9.83 -10.06 -0.42
C SER A 214 -8.52 -10.80 -0.09
N LEU A 215 -7.39 -10.23 -0.54
CA LEU A 215 -6.05 -10.76 -0.25
C LEU A 215 -5.76 -10.80 1.26
N ILE A 216 -6.35 -9.89 2.03
CA ILE A 216 -6.15 -9.76 3.48
C ILE A 216 -6.94 -10.82 4.24
N HIS A 217 -8.20 -11.06 3.85
CA HIS A 217 -9.12 -11.97 4.53
C HIS A 217 -9.07 -13.40 4.00
N SER A 218 -8.42 -13.64 2.88
CA SER A 218 -8.26 -14.98 2.33
C SER A 218 -7.45 -15.86 3.29
N GLN A 219 -7.86 -17.14 3.44
CA GLN A 219 -7.21 -18.09 4.33
C GLN A 219 -5.68 -18.11 4.15
N LYS A 220 -4.94 -18.02 5.25
CA LYS A 220 -3.48 -18.08 5.29
C LYS A 220 -3.01 -19.53 5.06
N THR A 221 -2.97 -19.97 3.82
CA THR A 221 -2.43 -21.28 3.48
C THR A 221 -0.91 -21.22 3.33
N VAL A 222 -0.22 -22.35 3.57
CA VAL A 222 1.24 -22.47 3.37
C VAL A 222 1.63 -22.11 1.93
N ALA A 223 0.79 -22.46 0.94
CA ALA A 223 1.02 -22.10 -0.45
C ALA A 223 1.06 -20.58 -0.65
N LYS A 224 0.13 -19.83 -0.05
CA LYS A 224 0.13 -18.35 -0.08
C LYS A 224 1.35 -17.77 0.63
N MET A 225 1.71 -18.32 1.81
CA MET A 225 2.91 -17.88 2.53
C MET A 225 4.17 -18.07 1.71
N ARG A 226 4.30 -19.20 1.00
CA ARG A 226 5.42 -19.45 0.07
C ARG A 226 5.40 -18.50 -1.12
N GLY A 227 4.22 -18.15 -1.63
CA GLY A 227 4.06 -17.17 -2.72
C GLY A 227 4.55 -15.76 -2.37
N VAL A 228 4.35 -15.30 -1.13
CA VAL A 228 4.75 -13.96 -0.69
C VAL A 228 6.13 -13.92 -0.02
N ALA A 229 6.78 -15.08 0.19
CA ALA A 229 7.95 -15.21 1.06
C ALA A 229 9.15 -14.36 0.63
N GLU A 230 9.40 -14.20 -0.69
CA GLU A 230 10.51 -13.39 -1.17
C GLU A 230 10.30 -11.91 -0.86
N GLY A 231 9.10 -11.38 -1.11
CA GLY A 231 8.74 -10.01 -0.79
C GLY A 231 8.83 -9.72 0.72
N GLN A 232 8.36 -10.65 1.54
CA GLN A 232 8.44 -10.54 3.00
C GLN A 232 9.89 -10.55 3.51
N CYS A 233 10.75 -11.43 2.98
CA CYS A 233 12.17 -11.43 3.31
C CYS A 233 12.83 -10.11 2.91
N TYR A 234 12.55 -9.62 1.70
CA TYR A 234 13.12 -8.38 1.20
C TYR A 234 12.70 -7.18 2.05
N ALA A 235 11.41 -7.04 2.33
CA ALA A 235 10.89 -5.95 3.15
C ALA A 235 11.45 -5.98 4.59
N ALA A 236 11.51 -7.17 5.20
CA ALA A 236 12.08 -7.32 6.53
C ALA A 236 13.58 -7.00 6.55
N ALA A 237 14.36 -7.46 5.56
CA ALA A 237 15.79 -7.13 5.46
C ALA A 237 15.99 -5.62 5.29
N ALA A 238 15.24 -4.97 4.40
CA ALA A 238 15.32 -3.52 4.20
C ALA A 238 15.00 -2.74 5.49
N PHE A 239 13.98 -3.17 6.24
CA PHE A 239 13.68 -2.58 7.55
C PHE A 239 14.85 -2.77 8.54
N LEU A 240 15.37 -3.98 8.67
CA LEU A 240 16.47 -4.30 9.59
C LEU A 240 17.76 -3.55 9.24
N ASP A 241 17.98 -3.25 7.97
CA ASP A 241 19.18 -2.52 7.53
C ASP A 241 19.06 -1.00 7.75
N HIS A 242 17.88 -0.44 7.61
CA HIS A 242 17.69 1.03 7.63
C HIS A 242 17.01 1.54 8.90
N ASP A 243 16.13 0.73 9.51
CA ASP A 243 15.22 1.17 10.58
C ASP A 243 15.45 0.44 11.91
N TRP A 244 16.53 -0.33 12.04
CA TRP A 244 16.85 -1.13 13.23
C TRP A 244 16.83 -0.31 14.55
N ARG A 245 17.08 0.99 14.48
CA ARG A 245 17.09 1.90 15.65
C ARG A 245 15.73 2.02 16.32
N TRP A 246 14.66 1.70 15.60
CA TRP A 246 13.32 1.60 16.17
C TRP A 246 13.20 0.52 17.25
N PHE A 247 14.16 -0.41 17.31
CA PHE A 247 14.22 -1.39 18.41
C PHE A 247 14.20 -0.74 19.80
N ALA A 248 14.78 0.45 19.95
CA ALA A 248 14.78 1.17 21.24
C ALA A 248 13.38 1.65 21.67
N LYS A 249 12.47 1.91 20.72
CA LYS A 249 11.12 2.43 20.97
C LYS A 249 10.04 1.36 20.83
N ALA A 250 10.19 0.46 19.86
CA ALA A 250 9.22 -0.59 19.53
C ALA A 250 9.91 -1.97 19.47
N PRO A 251 10.50 -2.49 20.57
CA PRO A 251 11.31 -3.70 20.54
C PRO A 251 10.53 -4.93 20.09
N VAL A 252 9.26 -5.04 20.48
CA VAL A 252 8.40 -6.18 20.12
C VAL A 252 8.12 -6.20 18.61
N ASP A 253 7.82 -5.06 18.02
CA ASP A 253 7.49 -4.99 16.59
C ASP A 253 8.72 -5.20 15.72
N VAL A 254 9.86 -4.62 16.10
CA VAL A 254 11.13 -4.89 15.42
C VAL A 254 11.53 -6.37 15.56
N ALA A 255 11.35 -6.98 16.73
CA ALA A 255 11.59 -8.42 16.93
C ALA A 255 10.67 -9.28 16.05
N LYS A 256 9.37 -8.92 15.89
CA LYS A 256 8.45 -9.59 14.97
C LYS A 256 8.93 -9.48 13.51
N ILE A 257 9.39 -8.31 13.08
CA ILE A 257 9.93 -8.11 11.73
C ILE A 257 11.17 -8.98 11.51
N ALA A 258 12.07 -9.02 12.48
CA ALA A 258 13.27 -9.86 12.44
C ALA A 258 12.94 -11.37 12.42
N ALA A 259 11.98 -11.80 13.22
CA ALA A 259 11.45 -13.17 13.24
C ALA A 259 10.79 -13.54 11.89
N ASN A 260 10.00 -12.62 11.30
CA ASN A 260 9.38 -12.83 10.01
C ASN A 260 10.40 -13.03 8.89
N HIS A 261 11.55 -12.33 8.91
CA HIS A 261 12.62 -12.61 7.96
C HIS A 261 13.04 -14.09 8.02
N THR A 262 13.25 -14.64 9.21
CA THR A 262 13.62 -16.06 9.39
C THR A 262 12.49 -16.98 8.96
N ARG A 263 11.25 -16.74 9.40
CA ARG A 263 10.05 -17.51 9.04
C ARG A 263 9.91 -17.67 7.52
N PHE A 264 9.94 -16.56 6.79
CA PHE A 264 9.77 -16.57 5.33
C PHE A 264 11.00 -17.08 4.59
N ALA A 265 12.21 -16.92 5.13
CA ALA A 265 13.42 -17.55 4.60
C ALA A 265 13.32 -19.08 4.61
N TRP A 266 12.70 -19.68 5.65
CA TRP A 266 12.44 -21.11 5.69
C TRP A 266 11.35 -21.54 4.70
N HIS A 267 10.28 -20.75 4.51
CA HIS A 267 9.29 -21.01 3.46
C HIS A 267 9.92 -21.01 2.06
N LEU A 268 10.85 -20.08 1.77
CA LEU A 268 11.62 -20.09 0.51
C LEU A 268 12.41 -21.37 0.34
N ARG A 269 13.23 -21.74 1.35
CA ARG A 269 14.03 -22.96 1.33
C ARG A 269 13.17 -24.21 1.13
N ARG A 270 12.03 -24.29 1.82
CA ARG A 270 11.10 -25.41 1.69
C ARG A 270 10.46 -25.51 0.30
N SER A 271 10.43 -24.41 -0.44
CA SER A 271 9.98 -24.33 -1.84
C SER A 271 11.11 -24.53 -2.86
N GLY A 272 12.31 -24.93 -2.43
CA GLY A 272 13.49 -25.07 -3.30
C GLY A 272 14.08 -23.74 -3.78
N ARG A 273 13.68 -22.59 -3.17
CA ARG A 273 14.15 -21.26 -3.55
C ARG A 273 15.22 -20.76 -2.58
N SER A 274 16.21 -20.03 -3.10
CA SER A 274 17.26 -19.41 -2.29
C SER A 274 16.79 -18.10 -1.64
N VAL A 275 17.32 -17.80 -0.46
CA VAL A 275 17.14 -16.49 0.20
C VAL A 275 18.11 -15.50 -0.43
N ARG A 276 17.64 -14.69 -1.38
CA ARG A 276 18.48 -13.77 -2.16
C ARG A 276 18.79 -12.44 -1.47
N HIS A 277 17.99 -12.09 -0.46
CA HIS A 277 18.02 -10.76 0.18
C HIS A 277 18.16 -10.89 1.71
N PRO A 278 19.34 -11.29 2.22
CA PRO A 278 19.62 -11.22 3.65
C PRO A 278 19.87 -9.77 4.07
N PRO A 279 19.76 -9.43 5.37
CA PRO A 279 20.23 -8.15 5.88
C PRO A 279 21.71 -7.91 5.50
N GLN A 280 22.06 -6.65 5.21
CA GLN A 280 23.39 -6.25 4.77
C GLN A 280 24.21 -5.64 5.92
N THR A 281 23.55 -5.12 6.96
CA THR A 281 24.19 -4.47 8.09
C THR A 281 24.46 -5.43 9.24
N PHE A 282 25.47 -5.12 10.07
CA PHE A 282 25.74 -5.87 11.30
C PHE A 282 24.54 -5.85 12.26
N ALA A 283 23.89 -4.69 12.42
CA ALA A 283 22.73 -4.54 13.29
C ALA A 283 21.53 -5.39 12.79
N GLY A 284 21.28 -5.39 11.48
CA GLY A 284 20.25 -6.21 10.87
C GLY A 284 20.49 -7.71 11.09
N TRP A 285 21.73 -8.17 10.94
CA TRP A 285 22.10 -9.54 11.23
C TRP A 285 21.96 -9.89 12.71
N ALA A 286 22.41 -9.01 13.63
CA ALA A 286 22.30 -9.23 15.06
C ALA A 286 20.84 -9.40 15.50
N LEU A 287 19.94 -8.51 15.06
CA LEU A 287 18.51 -8.59 15.35
C LEU A 287 17.88 -9.86 14.78
N LYS A 288 18.24 -10.22 13.54
CA LYS A 288 17.76 -11.46 12.93
C LYS A 288 18.21 -12.70 13.72
N LEU A 289 19.46 -12.75 14.18
CA LEU A 289 19.98 -13.88 14.97
C LEU A 289 19.28 -13.96 16.34
N LEU A 290 19.07 -12.82 17.01
CA LEU A 290 18.33 -12.77 18.28
C LEU A 290 16.88 -13.27 18.13
N ALA A 291 16.21 -12.92 17.07
CA ALA A 291 14.82 -13.31 16.80
C ALA A 291 14.69 -14.68 16.09
N TRP A 292 15.81 -15.32 15.75
CA TRP A 292 15.83 -16.58 14.98
C TRP A 292 14.97 -17.70 15.58
N PRO A 293 15.03 -17.98 16.92
CA PRO A 293 14.21 -19.03 17.52
C PRO A 293 12.69 -18.78 17.34
N VAL A 294 12.27 -17.53 17.48
CA VAL A 294 10.86 -17.14 17.29
C VAL A 294 10.44 -17.32 15.82
N GLY A 295 11.31 -16.96 14.88
CA GLY A 295 11.07 -17.14 13.45
C GLY A 295 10.94 -18.63 13.05
N ILE A 296 11.75 -19.51 13.63
CA ILE A 296 11.64 -20.97 13.43
C ILE A 296 10.34 -21.51 14.02
N ALA A 297 9.99 -21.09 15.24
CA ALA A 297 8.74 -21.52 15.87
C ALA A 297 7.52 -21.08 15.04
N ALA A 298 7.52 -19.87 14.52
CA ALA A 298 6.46 -19.36 13.64
C ALA A 298 6.36 -20.16 12.33
N PHE A 299 7.49 -20.49 11.70
CA PHE A 299 7.53 -21.34 10.52
C PHE A 299 6.97 -22.75 10.82
N ALA A 300 7.40 -23.37 11.93
CA ALA A 300 6.91 -24.69 12.33
C ALA A 300 5.40 -24.69 12.58
N TYR A 301 4.88 -23.64 13.20
CA TYR A 301 3.45 -23.45 13.42
C TYR A 301 2.67 -23.39 12.09
N ASP A 302 3.18 -22.67 11.08
CA ASP A 302 2.57 -22.60 9.75
C ASP A 302 2.48 -23.98 9.09
N GLU A 303 3.56 -24.75 9.13
CA GLU A 303 3.61 -26.09 8.51
C GLU A 303 2.67 -27.07 9.24
N LEU A 304 2.57 -27.01 10.57
CA LEU A 304 1.66 -27.84 11.36
C LEU A 304 0.18 -27.49 11.13
N GLY A 305 -0.13 -26.22 10.95
CA GLY A 305 -1.49 -25.76 10.63
C GLY A 305 -1.99 -26.30 9.29
N SER A 306 -1.10 -26.52 8.32
CA SER A 306 -1.43 -27.08 7.01
C SER A 306 -1.75 -28.59 7.01
N VAL A 307 -1.38 -29.30 8.07
CA VAL A 307 -1.65 -30.75 8.21
C VAL A 307 -3.05 -31.00 8.80
N ARG A 308 -3.68 -29.94 9.35
CA ARG A 308 -4.99 -30.02 10.02
C ARG A 308 -6.15 -29.47 9.18
N SER A 309 -5.88 -28.91 8.00
CA SER A 309 -6.84 -28.41 7.01
C SER A 309 -6.88 -29.32 5.78
#